data_a8af26455870b6999e6a7a844b81f33f
#
_entry.id   a8af26455870b6999e6a7a844b81f33f
#
_cell.length_a   1.000
_cell.length_b   1.000
_cell.length_c   1.000
_cell.angle_alpha   90.00
_cell.angle_beta   90.00
_cell.angle_gamma   90.00
#
_symmetry.space_group_name_H-M   'P 1'
#
loop_
_entity.id
_entity.type
_entity.pdbx_description
1 polymer ?
#
loop_
_entity_poly.entity_id
_entity_poly.type
_entity_poly.pdbx_seq_one_letter_code
_entity_poly.pdbx_strand_id
1 'polypeptide(L)'
;MLDHLDSIGTRAENHRPFPRFDLDREAWSALVATLADKPDWSLVGLWADTGIVHMALRDEGPGTVAVVSLACPEGRFPSVGGARPGAIRLERAAQDLFGVTAESLVDPRPWLDHDSWPIRLPLSADPPDPLGHPEPYPFLPVEGPGLHQIPVGPVHAGIIEPGHFRFTCNGETVVRLEQRLGYVHKGTEWLMGGRSVAEVAKLSARVSGDSTVAHSYAFARAVESATGATVPARAVWLRALMAELERLANHLGDIGAICNDAAFAYMLAECGLLREKVLRAADACFGHRLMMDRVIPGGVAVDLAEDGKQVLTRLVADLREVFPPLIHTYDEKASLQDRTVSTGRVVTELVRRFGAGGHVGRASGRAHDARRSPGYAPYGDLEFDVPVFIDGDVNARVWVRIREVEASLGLIAQILDRLPEGPVHAAVPAAAGQGMALVESFRGEIMTWVALREDGIVTRCHPRDPSWFQWPLLEAAIEGNIVADFPLCNKSFNCSYSGHDL
;
A
#
# COMPACT_ATOMS: atom_id res chain seq x y z
N MET A 1 -17.76 0.22 16.95
CA MET A 1 -16.55 1.11 17.02
C MET A 1 -16.95 2.57 17.22
N LEU A 2 -17.78 3.17 16.37
CA LEU A 2 -18.07 4.62 16.47
C LEU A 2 -18.67 5.01 17.82
N ASP A 3 -19.70 4.32 18.31
CA ASP A 3 -20.31 4.63 19.61
C ASP A 3 -19.32 4.59 20.78
N HIS A 4 -18.33 3.69 20.71
CA HIS A 4 -17.26 3.64 21.69
C HIS A 4 -16.36 4.88 21.58
N LEU A 5 -15.98 5.28 20.37
CA LEU A 5 -15.15 6.47 20.17
C LEU A 5 -15.89 7.77 20.56
N ASP A 6 -17.19 7.87 20.27
CA ASP A 6 -18.03 8.98 20.72
C ASP A 6 -18.13 9.07 22.25
N SER A 7 -17.99 7.94 22.96
CA SER A 7 -18.04 7.93 24.44
C SER A 7 -16.72 8.32 25.13
N ILE A 8 -15.59 8.23 24.43
CA ILE A 8 -14.25 8.45 25.02
C ILE A 8 -13.50 9.64 24.42
N GLY A 9 -13.99 10.24 23.33
CA GLY A 9 -13.29 11.31 22.62
C GLY A 9 -14.21 12.44 22.20
N THR A 10 -13.59 13.53 21.73
CA THR A 10 -14.29 14.69 21.16
C THR A 10 -14.19 14.65 19.64
N ARG A 11 -15.35 14.68 18.97
CA ARG A 11 -15.41 14.65 17.51
C ARG A 11 -14.89 15.95 16.90
N ALA A 12 -13.92 15.84 15.97
CA ALA A 12 -13.40 16.95 15.20
C ALA A 12 -14.30 17.26 14.00
N GLU A 13 -14.61 18.53 13.76
CA GLU A 13 -15.57 18.94 12.71
C GLU A 13 -14.98 18.95 11.30
N ASN A 14 -13.67 19.14 11.16
CA ASN A 14 -12.99 19.46 9.89
C ASN A 14 -12.32 18.25 9.23
N HIS A 15 -12.70 17.00 9.56
CA HIS A 15 -12.14 15.78 8.96
C HIS A 15 -13.19 15.02 8.16
N ARG A 16 -12.89 14.67 6.90
CA ARG A 16 -13.82 14.01 5.97
C ARG A 16 -13.15 12.91 5.15
N PRO A 17 -13.88 11.91 4.65
CA PRO A 17 -15.29 11.57 4.94
C PRO A 17 -15.44 10.81 6.27
N PHE A 18 -14.34 10.27 6.80
CA PHE A 18 -14.32 9.47 8.02
C PHE A 18 -14.28 10.38 9.26
N PRO A 19 -15.05 10.08 10.32
CA PRO A 19 -15.00 10.87 11.54
C PRO A 19 -13.62 10.79 12.20
N ARG A 20 -13.17 11.92 12.79
CA ARG A 20 -11.98 11.98 13.63
C ARG A 20 -12.37 12.35 15.06
N PHE A 21 -11.70 11.72 16.02
CA PHE A 21 -11.90 11.93 17.45
C PHE A 21 -10.58 12.33 18.11
N ASP A 22 -10.58 13.44 18.81
CA ASP A 22 -9.47 13.88 19.64
C ASP A 22 -9.60 13.20 21.02
N LEU A 23 -8.58 12.45 21.41
CA LEU A 23 -8.49 11.70 22.67
C LEU A 23 -7.49 12.37 23.58
N ASP A 24 -7.71 12.28 24.89
CA ASP A 24 -6.65 12.46 25.86
C ASP A 24 -5.82 11.18 26.02
N ARG A 25 -4.77 11.26 26.81
CA ARG A 25 -3.82 10.15 26.98
C ARG A 25 -4.46 8.92 27.67
N GLU A 26 -5.39 9.14 28.60
CA GLU A 26 -6.08 8.06 29.31
C GLU A 26 -7.02 7.31 28.35
N ALA A 27 -7.82 8.05 27.59
CA ALA A 27 -8.72 7.50 26.55
C ALA A 27 -7.93 6.76 25.45
N TRP A 28 -6.78 7.30 25.01
CA TRP A 28 -5.90 6.61 24.06
C TRP A 28 -5.40 5.28 24.63
N SER A 29 -4.90 5.26 25.87
CA SER A 29 -4.42 4.04 26.52
C SER A 29 -5.53 3.01 26.69
N ALA A 30 -6.74 3.44 27.06
CA ALA A 30 -7.91 2.58 27.17
C ALA A 30 -8.32 2.00 25.80
N LEU A 31 -8.27 2.81 24.74
CA LEU A 31 -8.52 2.34 23.38
C LEU A 31 -7.49 1.29 22.95
N VAL A 32 -6.20 1.52 23.20
CA VAL A 32 -5.13 0.54 22.88
C VAL A 32 -5.35 -0.78 23.62
N ALA A 33 -5.75 -0.74 24.90
CA ALA A 33 -6.11 -1.94 25.64
C ALA A 33 -7.34 -2.65 25.03
N THR A 34 -8.35 -1.88 24.62
CA THR A 34 -9.55 -2.41 23.94
C THR A 34 -9.19 -3.08 22.61
N LEU A 35 -8.22 -2.55 21.85
CA LEU A 35 -7.79 -3.17 20.61
C LEU A 35 -7.28 -4.61 20.81
N ALA A 36 -6.66 -4.92 21.94
CA ALA A 36 -6.19 -6.29 22.22
C ALA A 36 -7.34 -7.31 22.21
N ASP A 37 -8.52 -6.89 22.69
CA ASP A 37 -9.72 -7.73 22.80
C ASP A 37 -10.66 -7.63 21.59
N LYS A 38 -10.37 -6.75 20.61
CA LYS A 38 -11.19 -6.51 19.42
C LYS A 38 -10.44 -6.85 18.14
N PRO A 39 -10.26 -8.13 17.77
CA PRO A 39 -9.51 -8.54 16.59
C PRO A 39 -10.11 -8.00 15.28
N ASP A 40 -11.41 -7.71 15.27
CA ASP A 40 -12.11 -7.15 14.10
C ASP A 40 -11.92 -5.63 13.93
N TRP A 41 -11.28 -4.94 14.87
CA TRP A 41 -10.88 -3.55 14.69
C TRP A 41 -9.46 -3.49 14.18
N SER A 42 -9.30 -3.46 12.87
CA SER A 42 -7.99 -3.47 12.23
C SER A 42 -7.35 -2.09 12.14
N LEU A 43 -6.02 -2.06 12.18
CA LEU A 43 -5.23 -0.87 11.92
C LEU A 43 -5.28 -0.56 10.41
N VAL A 44 -5.62 0.68 10.06
CA VAL A 44 -5.55 1.22 8.68
C VAL A 44 -4.27 2.04 8.49
N GLY A 45 -3.81 2.75 9.51
CA GLY A 45 -2.56 3.50 9.50
C GLY A 45 -2.29 4.19 10.83
N LEU A 46 -1.04 4.57 11.04
CA LEU A 46 -0.59 5.40 12.15
C LEU A 46 0.45 6.38 11.60
N TRP A 47 0.32 7.66 11.91
CA TRP A 47 1.25 8.69 11.46
C TRP A 47 1.33 9.84 12.47
N ALA A 48 2.44 10.55 12.42
CA ALA A 48 2.62 11.76 13.23
C ALA A 48 2.43 13.03 12.41
N ASP A 49 2.08 14.08 13.11
CA ASP A 49 2.20 15.47 12.71
C ASP A 49 2.91 16.21 13.85
N THR A 50 3.19 17.50 13.71
CA THR A 50 3.87 18.30 14.73
C THR A 50 3.11 18.25 16.07
N GLY A 51 3.65 17.50 17.03
CA GLY A 51 3.08 17.36 18.37
C GLY A 51 1.76 16.58 18.46
N ILE A 52 1.39 15.82 17.43
CA ILE A 52 0.16 15.01 17.39
C ILE A 52 0.48 13.65 16.75
N VAL A 53 -0.11 12.59 17.28
CA VAL A 53 -0.16 11.28 16.61
C VAL A 53 -1.58 10.96 16.20
N HIS A 54 -1.73 10.36 15.04
CA HIS A 54 -3.00 9.94 14.47
C HIS A 54 -2.99 8.42 14.24
N MET A 55 -4.12 7.78 14.47
CA MET A 55 -4.34 6.36 14.15
C MET A 55 -5.67 6.19 13.44
N ALA A 56 -5.68 5.56 12.29
CA ALA A 56 -6.89 5.17 11.59
C ALA A 56 -7.21 3.70 11.87
N LEU A 57 -8.46 3.44 12.22
CA LEU A 57 -9.00 2.13 12.55
C LEU A 57 -10.17 1.79 11.64
N ARG A 58 -10.35 0.50 11.38
CA ARG A 58 -11.52 -0.05 10.68
C ARG A 58 -12.20 -1.11 11.53
N ASP A 59 -13.50 -1.04 11.61
CA ASP A 59 -14.37 -2.14 12.06
C ASP A 59 -14.67 -3.02 10.85
N GLU A 60 -14.13 -4.22 10.80
CA GLU A 60 -14.20 -5.12 9.63
C GLU A 60 -15.64 -5.58 9.33
N GLY A 61 -16.48 -5.68 10.34
CA GLY A 61 -17.88 -6.12 10.16
C GLY A 61 -18.71 -5.13 9.33
N PRO A 62 -18.94 -3.90 9.81
CA PRO A 62 -19.69 -2.89 9.07
C PRO A 62 -18.85 -2.14 8.02
N GLY A 63 -17.53 -2.32 8.01
CA GLY A 63 -16.62 -1.58 7.14
C GLY A 63 -16.41 -0.11 7.53
N THR A 64 -16.83 0.28 8.73
CA THR A 64 -16.69 1.67 9.19
C THR A 64 -15.26 2.01 9.53
N VAL A 65 -14.83 3.22 9.14
CA VAL A 65 -13.47 3.74 9.38
C VAL A 65 -13.57 4.99 10.24
N ALA A 66 -12.64 5.15 11.19
CA ALA A 66 -12.49 6.35 11.99
C ALA A 66 -11.00 6.66 12.22
N VAL A 67 -10.72 7.93 12.47
CA VAL A 67 -9.39 8.40 12.88
C VAL A 67 -9.48 8.83 14.35
N VAL A 68 -8.45 8.49 15.11
CA VAL A 68 -8.26 9.02 16.47
C VAL A 68 -6.95 9.80 16.52
N SER A 69 -6.92 10.85 17.32
CA SER A 69 -5.76 11.73 17.43
C SER A 69 -5.44 11.99 18.89
N LEU A 70 -4.14 12.00 19.22
CA LEU A 70 -3.64 12.32 20.55
C LEU A 70 -2.62 13.45 20.44
N ALA A 71 -2.85 14.54 21.17
CA ALA A 71 -1.85 15.59 21.33
C ALA A 71 -0.68 15.10 22.19
N CYS A 72 0.54 15.30 21.69
CA CYS A 72 1.77 14.84 22.29
C CYS A 72 2.74 16.01 22.57
N PRO A 73 2.40 16.95 23.49
CA PRO A 73 3.22 18.13 23.73
C PRO A 73 4.63 17.80 24.23
N GLU A 74 4.80 16.64 24.85
CA GLU A 74 6.09 16.11 25.34
C GLU A 74 6.79 15.21 24.31
N GLY A 75 6.26 15.08 23.09
CA GLY A 75 6.78 14.20 22.04
C GLY A 75 6.63 12.71 22.36
N ARG A 76 5.68 12.31 23.23
CA ARG A 76 5.50 10.90 23.65
C ARG A 76 4.03 10.48 23.66
N PHE A 77 3.79 9.23 23.25
CA PHE A 77 2.45 8.62 23.26
C PHE A 77 2.50 7.13 23.63
N PRO A 78 1.44 6.54 24.21
CA PRO A 78 1.38 5.11 24.48
C PRO A 78 1.41 4.29 23.17
N SER A 79 2.34 3.31 23.09
CA SER A 79 2.51 2.46 21.89
C SER A 79 1.27 1.64 21.56
N VAL A 80 0.96 1.54 20.28
CA VAL A 80 -0.08 0.69 19.69
C VAL A 80 0.50 -0.66 19.24
N GLY A 81 1.82 -0.72 19.02
CA GLY A 81 2.53 -1.86 18.42
C GLY A 81 2.32 -3.19 19.15
N GLY A 82 2.13 -3.17 20.49
CA GLY A 82 1.81 -4.36 21.27
C GLY A 82 0.45 -4.97 20.92
N ALA A 83 -0.59 -4.14 20.72
CA ALA A 83 -1.93 -4.57 20.35
C ALA A 83 -2.07 -4.81 18.84
N ARG A 84 -1.39 -4.02 18.03
CA ARG A 84 -1.42 -4.07 16.56
C ARG A 84 0.01 -4.03 16.00
N PRO A 85 0.65 -5.20 15.75
CA PRO A 85 2.04 -5.26 15.28
C PRO A 85 2.33 -4.48 14.00
N GLY A 86 1.33 -4.27 13.14
CA GLY A 86 1.43 -3.40 11.96
C GLY A 86 1.82 -1.95 12.29
N ALA A 87 1.58 -1.47 13.53
CA ALA A 87 1.97 -0.14 13.96
C ALA A 87 3.47 0.00 14.27
N ILE A 88 4.19 -1.07 14.62
CA ILE A 88 5.58 -1.02 15.12
C ILE A 88 6.49 -0.20 14.19
N ARG A 89 6.48 -0.49 12.89
CA ARG A 89 7.32 0.23 11.91
C ARG A 89 6.84 1.66 11.66
N LEU A 90 5.53 1.90 11.74
CA LEU A 90 4.95 3.24 11.63
C LEU A 90 5.31 4.12 12.84
N GLU A 91 5.33 3.55 14.05
CA GLU A 91 5.78 4.23 15.27
C GLU A 91 7.27 4.59 15.19
N ARG A 92 8.10 3.68 14.68
CA ARG A 92 9.54 3.95 14.43
C ARG A 92 9.74 5.05 13.40
N ALA A 93 8.95 5.04 12.31
CA ALA A 93 8.99 6.11 11.31
C ALA A 93 8.54 7.47 11.90
N ALA A 94 7.53 7.49 12.76
CA ALA A 94 7.10 8.70 13.46
C ALA A 94 8.22 9.24 14.36
N GLN A 95 8.97 8.37 15.02
CA GLN A 95 10.15 8.75 15.80
C GLN A 95 11.25 9.35 14.90
N ASP A 96 11.60 8.69 13.79
CA ASP A 96 12.69 9.13 12.89
C ASP A 96 12.35 10.44 12.15
N LEU A 97 11.07 10.66 11.83
CA LEU A 97 10.65 11.82 11.05
C LEU A 97 10.26 13.05 11.90
N PHE A 98 9.66 12.82 13.07
CA PHE A 98 9.07 13.88 13.90
C PHE A 98 9.67 13.98 15.31
N GLY A 99 10.41 12.97 15.78
CA GLY A 99 10.83 12.87 17.18
C GLY A 99 9.68 12.51 18.14
N VAL A 100 8.54 12.06 17.61
CA VAL A 100 7.41 11.60 18.43
C VAL A 100 7.58 10.13 18.73
N THR A 101 7.88 9.82 20.01
CA THR A 101 8.30 8.48 20.45
C THR A 101 7.14 7.73 21.12
N ALA A 102 6.94 6.48 20.69
CA ALA A 102 6.01 5.57 21.36
C ALA A 102 6.62 5.01 22.66
N GLU A 103 5.91 5.16 23.77
CA GLU A 103 6.33 4.60 25.07
C GLU A 103 6.11 3.08 25.07
N SER A 104 7.07 2.35 25.63
CA SER A 104 7.08 0.88 25.64
C SER A 104 7.07 0.28 24.24
N LEU A 105 7.68 0.96 23.27
CA LEU A 105 7.84 0.49 21.90
C LEU A 105 8.53 -0.88 21.88
N VAL A 106 7.93 -1.82 21.16
CA VAL A 106 8.42 -3.22 21.08
C VAL A 106 9.81 -3.29 20.44
N ASP A 107 10.07 -2.41 19.45
CA ASP A 107 11.36 -2.30 18.77
C ASP A 107 11.75 -0.83 18.64
N PRO A 108 12.65 -0.30 19.48
CA PRO A 108 13.01 1.12 19.49
C PRO A 108 14.09 1.50 18.49
N ARG A 109 14.60 0.54 17.69
CA ARG A 109 15.66 0.80 16.72
C ARG A 109 15.18 1.76 15.63
N PRO A 110 16.05 2.64 15.04
CA PRO A 110 15.66 3.49 13.93
C PRO A 110 15.18 2.67 12.71
N TRP A 111 14.25 3.21 11.93
CA TRP A 111 13.66 2.49 10.81
C TRP A 111 14.00 3.09 9.44
N LEU A 112 13.84 4.40 9.29
CA LEU A 112 14.13 5.12 8.04
C LEU A 112 15.49 5.83 8.11
N ASP A 113 15.69 6.63 9.14
CA ASP A 113 16.97 7.31 9.37
C ASP A 113 17.92 6.40 10.16
N HIS A 114 19.00 6.01 9.50
CA HIS A 114 20.09 5.23 10.11
C HIS A 114 21.27 6.13 10.48
N ASP A 115 20.99 7.36 10.95
CA ASP A 115 21.96 8.42 11.26
C ASP A 115 22.84 8.83 10.06
N SER A 116 22.34 8.61 8.83
CA SER A 116 23.04 8.90 7.59
C SER A 116 22.47 10.10 6.85
N TRP A 117 21.34 10.63 7.28
CA TRP A 117 20.73 11.78 6.65
C TRP A 117 21.42 13.08 7.05
N PRO A 118 21.45 14.08 6.15
CA PRO A 118 22.02 15.40 6.46
C PRO A 118 21.13 16.23 7.40
N ILE A 119 19.89 15.80 7.65
CA ILE A 119 18.89 16.45 8.50
C ILE A 119 18.25 15.37 9.37
N ARG A 120 18.25 15.55 10.69
CA ARG A 120 17.51 14.68 11.62
C ARG A 120 16.11 15.23 11.84
N LEU A 121 15.13 14.33 12.08
CA LEU A 121 13.74 14.69 12.35
C LEU A 121 13.20 15.71 11.34
N PRO A 122 13.29 15.42 10.02
CA PRO A 122 13.06 16.42 8.97
C PRO A 122 11.65 17.00 8.94
N LEU A 123 10.69 16.41 9.64
CA LEU A 123 9.30 16.85 9.74
C LEU A 123 8.95 17.43 11.12
N SER A 124 9.93 17.53 12.04
CA SER A 124 9.74 18.23 13.32
C SER A 124 9.67 19.75 13.12
N ALA A 125 9.10 20.44 14.11
CA ALA A 125 9.04 21.92 14.10
C ALA A 125 10.43 22.57 14.18
N ASP A 126 11.37 21.92 14.85
CA ASP A 126 12.74 22.40 15.08
C ASP A 126 13.70 21.21 14.90
N PRO A 127 14.15 20.94 13.67
CA PRO A 127 15.03 19.82 13.38
C PRO A 127 16.40 20.03 14.08
N PRO A 128 16.87 19.04 14.88
CA PRO A 128 18.17 19.13 15.51
C PRO A 128 19.32 18.89 14.50
N ASP A 129 20.52 19.32 14.89
CA ASP A 129 21.72 19.04 14.11
C ASP A 129 21.97 17.54 13.89
N PRO A 130 22.53 17.14 12.73
CA PRO A 130 22.92 15.76 12.48
C PRO A 130 23.91 15.22 13.51
N LEU A 131 23.84 13.92 13.83
CA LEU A 131 24.77 13.29 14.76
C LEU A 131 26.21 13.16 14.24
N GLY A 132 26.40 13.28 12.93
CA GLY A 132 27.72 13.30 12.28
C GLY A 132 28.40 11.94 12.07
N HIS A 133 27.90 10.88 12.68
CA HIS A 133 28.44 9.52 12.56
C HIS A 133 27.31 8.50 12.46
N PRO A 134 27.15 7.80 11.31
CA PRO A 134 26.20 6.71 11.23
C PRO A 134 26.65 5.54 12.11
N GLU A 135 25.79 5.14 13.05
CA GLU A 135 26.02 3.95 13.85
C GLU A 135 25.60 2.69 13.06
N PRO A 136 26.32 1.57 13.22
CA PRO A 136 25.93 0.31 12.62
C PRO A 136 24.53 -0.10 13.11
N TYR A 137 23.64 -0.50 12.19
CA TYR A 137 22.30 -0.97 12.55
C TYR A 137 22.40 -2.21 13.47
N PRO A 138 21.81 -2.16 14.66
CA PRO A 138 21.92 -3.23 15.65
C PRO A 138 20.98 -4.40 15.30
N PHE A 139 21.41 -5.29 14.39
CA PHE A 139 20.69 -6.54 14.14
C PHE A 139 20.61 -7.40 15.39
N LEU A 140 19.54 -8.20 15.50
CA LEU A 140 19.37 -9.11 16.62
C LEU A 140 20.52 -10.13 16.66
N PRO A 141 21.07 -10.45 17.86
CA PRO A 141 22.14 -11.40 17.99
C PRO A 141 21.71 -12.81 17.53
N VAL A 142 22.69 -13.59 17.14
CA VAL A 142 22.53 -14.99 16.75
C VAL A 142 23.35 -15.85 17.69
N GLU A 143 22.66 -16.66 18.49
CA GLU A 143 23.27 -17.56 19.47
C GLU A 143 22.71 -18.97 19.30
N GLY A 144 23.60 -19.96 19.27
CA GLY A 144 23.22 -21.37 19.17
C GLY A 144 24.14 -22.16 18.25
N PRO A 145 24.32 -23.47 18.48
CA PRO A 145 25.15 -24.33 17.65
C PRO A 145 24.54 -24.47 16.24
N GLY A 146 25.37 -24.33 15.21
CA GLY A 146 24.97 -24.47 13.81
C GLY A 146 24.27 -23.25 13.21
N LEU A 147 23.93 -22.22 14.00
CA LEU A 147 23.35 -20.99 13.47
C LEU A 147 24.42 -20.09 12.86
N HIS A 148 24.09 -19.49 11.72
CA HIS A 148 24.94 -18.51 11.04
C HIS A 148 24.09 -17.43 10.37
N GLN A 149 24.69 -16.31 9.98
CA GLN A 149 24.03 -15.21 9.29
C GLN A 149 24.47 -15.12 7.85
N ILE A 150 23.51 -14.83 6.97
CA ILE A 150 23.73 -14.54 5.56
C ILE A 150 23.21 -13.13 5.28
N PRO A 151 24.08 -12.14 5.02
CA PRO A 151 23.67 -10.80 4.62
C PRO A 151 23.45 -10.73 3.10
N VAL A 152 22.32 -10.14 2.67
CA VAL A 152 21.99 -9.90 1.26
C VAL A 152 21.60 -8.44 1.08
N GLY A 153 22.18 -7.77 0.06
CA GLY A 153 21.92 -6.35 -0.20
C GLY A 153 22.68 -5.39 0.76
N PRO A 154 22.44 -4.07 0.67
CA PRO A 154 21.36 -3.42 -0.10
C PRO A 154 21.53 -3.47 -1.62
N VAL A 155 22.77 -3.58 -2.12
CA VAL A 155 23.07 -3.76 -3.55
C VAL A 155 23.18 -5.25 -3.85
N HIS A 156 22.43 -5.73 -4.81
CA HIS A 156 22.39 -7.13 -5.25
C HIS A 156 22.10 -7.21 -6.75
N ALA A 157 22.17 -8.41 -7.34
CA ALA A 157 22.01 -8.60 -8.78
C ALA A 157 20.54 -8.64 -9.27
N GLY A 158 19.56 -8.46 -8.40
CA GLY A 158 18.13 -8.47 -8.76
C GLY A 158 17.67 -7.16 -9.41
N ILE A 159 16.59 -7.23 -10.21
CA ILE A 159 15.91 -6.06 -10.78
C ILE A 159 14.85 -5.59 -9.76
N ILE A 160 15.31 -5.18 -8.57
CA ILE A 160 14.50 -4.62 -7.49
C ILE A 160 15.25 -3.46 -6.85
N GLU A 161 14.54 -2.56 -6.18
CA GLU A 161 15.13 -1.44 -5.46
C GLU A 161 15.96 -1.93 -4.26
N PRO A 162 16.90 -1.14 -3.74
CA PRO A 162 17.79 -1.56 -2.67
C PRO A 162 17.07 -1.79 -1.34
N GLY A 163 17.42 -2.90 -0.70
CA GLY A 163 17.00 -3.28 0.64
C GLY A 163 17.98 -4.28 1.21
N HIS A 164 18.22 -4.28 2.52
CA HIS A 164 19.09 -5.24 3.17
C HIS A 164 18.27 -6.32 3.87
N PHE A 165 18.67 -7.56 3.66
CA PHE A 165 18.03 -8.76 4.22
C PHE A 165 19.08 -9.55 5.00
N ARG A 166 18.86 -9.70 6.31
CA ARG A 166 19.75 -10.45 7.19
C ARG A 166 19.08 -11.75 7.59
N PHE A 167 19.51 -12.83 6.97
CA PHE A 167 19.04 -14.18 7.30
C PHE A 167 19.81 -14.75 8.49
N THR A 168 19.13 -15.37 9.42
CA THR A 168 19.67 -16.30 10.39
C THR A 168 19.27 -17.70 9.95
N CYS A 169 20.23 -18.59 9.72
CA CYS A 169 20.02 -19.91 9.15
C CYS A 169 20.59 -21.02 9.99
N ASN A 170 19.97 -22.20 9.91
CA ASN A 170 20.52 -23.48 10.33
C ASN A 170 20.71 -24.35 9.09
N GLY A 171 21.95 -24.55 8.64
CA GLY A 171 22.19 -25.04 7.28
C GLY A 171 21.57 -24.11 6.25
N GLU A 172 20.74 -24.63 5.36
CA GLU A 172 20.01 -23.83 4.35
C GLU A 172 18.67 -23.28 4.85
N THR A 173 18.16 -23.79 5.97
CA THR A 173 16.83 -23.42 6.47
C THR A 173 16.88 -22.08 7.19
N VAL A 174 16.01 -21.17 6.78
CA VAL A 174 15.83 -19.86 7.40
C VAL A 174 15.12 -20.02 8.73
N VAL A 175 15.76 -19.57 9.80
CA VAL A 175 15.20 -19.52 11.16
C VAL A 175 14.57 -18.14 11.42
N ARG A 176 15.20 -17.07 10.89
CA ARG A 176 14.72 -15.70 11.02
C ARG A 176 15.22 -14.84 9.87
N LEU A 177 14.37 -13.95 9.38
CA LEU A 177 14.76 -12.86 8.51
C LEU A 177 14.58 -11.52 9.23
N GLU A 178 15.56 -10.65 9.15
CA GLU A 178 15.43 -9.23 9.49
C GLU A 178 15.66 -8.38 8.25
N GLN A 179 14.74 -7.48 8.00
CA GLN A 179 14.84 -6.49 6.93
C GLN A 179 15.35 -5.16 7.46
N ARG A 180 16.18 -4.49 6.70
CA ARG A 180 16.48 -3.08 6.84
C ARG A 180 16.13 -2.37 5.53
N LEU A 181 15.19 -1.43 5.59
CA LEU A 181 14.70 -0.61 4.48
C LEU A 181 15.14 0.84 4.71
N GLY A 182 14.57 1.80 3.96
CA GLY A 182 14.94 3.21 4.06
C GLY A 182 15.98 3.67 3.02
N TYR A 183 16.52 2.77 2.22
CA TYR A 183 17.57 3.08 1.23
C TYR A 183 17.08 3.92 0.04
N VAL A 184 15.79 3.92 -0.23
CA VAL A 184 15.16 4.71 -1.31
C VAL A 184 14.28 5.82 -0.77
N HIS A 185 14.49 6.24 0.49
CA HIS A 185 13.81 7.39 1.06
C HIS A 185 14.10 8.66 0.25
N LYS A 186 13.04 9.31 -0.19
CA LYS A 186 13.07 10.51 -1.07
C LYS A 186 12.68 11.79 -0.34
N GLY A 187 12.24 11.67 0.92
CA GLY A 187 11.65 12.77 1.66
C GLY A 187 10.29 13.22 1.08
N THR A 188 9.51 12.28 0.56
CA THR A 188 8.26 12.57 -0.15
C THR A 188 7.30 13.41 0.68
N GLU A 189 7.12 13.08 1.96
CA GLU A 189 6.23 13.83 2.86
C GLU A 189 6.75 15.26 3.13
N TRP A 190 8.06 15.42 3.28
CA TRP A 190 8.70 16.74 3.41
C TRP A 190 8.52 17.58 2.14
N LEU A 191 8.72 16.96 0.97
CA LEU A 191 8.54 17.62 -0.32
C LEU A 191 7.09 18.05 -0.57
N MET A 192 6.11 17.38 0.00
CA MET A 192 4.69 17.70 -0.15
C MET A 192 4.25 18.87 0.73
N GLY A 193 4.90 19.10 1.86
CA GLY A 193 4.56 20.17 2.79
C GLY A 193 4.81 21.57 2.21
N GLY A 194 3.87 22.50 2.41
CA GLY A 194 3.98 23.89 1.96
C GLY A 194 3.76 24.11 0.46
N ARG A 195 3.32 23.10 -0.28
CA ARG A 195 3.11 23.17 -1.73
C ARG A 195 1.64 23.24 -2.10
N SER A 196 1.38 23.72 -3.32
CA SER A 196 0.04 23.70 -3.89
C SER A 196 -0.47 22.26 -4.14
N VAL A 197 -1.78 22.08 -4.11
CA VAL A 197 -2.44 20.81 -4.44
C VAL A 197 -1.97 20.24 -5.80
N ALA A 198 -1.74 21.10 -6.80
CA ALA A 198 -1.29 20.68 -8.12
C ALA A 198 0.15 20.12 -8.13
N GLU A 199 1.06 20.69 -7.32
CA GLU A 199 2.43 20.19 -7.17
C GLU A 199 2.44 18.87 -6.39
N VAL A 200 1.67 18.76 -5.31
CA VAL A 200 1.56 17.55 -4.51
C VAL A 200 0.91 16.41 -5.30
N ALA A 201 -0.04 16.69 -6.20
CA ALA A 201 -0.60 15.69 -7.10
C ALA A 201 0.49 15.01 -7.97
N LYS A 202 1.47 15.79 -8.46
CA LYS A 202 2.61 15.24 -9.20
C LYS A 202 3.54 14.41 -8.32
N LEU A 203 3.78 14.83 -7.07
CA LEU A 203 4.58 14.06 -6.11
C LEU A 203 3.90 12.75 -5.75
N SER A 204 2.57 12.75 -5.56
CA SER A 204 1.79 11.54 -5.28
C SER A 204 1.91 10.48 -6.37
N ALA A 205 1.94 10.90 -7.64
CA ALA A 205 2.16 10.01 -8.77
C ALA A 205 3.55 9.35 -8.78
N ARG A 206 4.48 9.80 -7.92
CA ARG A 206 5.88 9.35 -7.85
C ARG A 206 6.24 8.65 -6.54
N VAL A 207 5.24 8.39 -5.71
CA VAL A 207 5.42 7.59 -4.49
C VAL A 207 5.90 6.18 -4.85
N SER A 208 5.23 5.53 -5.81
CA SER A 208 5.62 4.23 -6.37
C SER A 208 5.24 4.19 -7.85
N GLY A 209 6.21 4.01 -8.74
CA GLY A 209 6.01 4.19 -10.18
C GLY A 209 5.05 3.19 -10.83
N ASP A 210 4.93 2.00 -10.27
CA ASP A 210 4.04 0.94 -10.74
C ASP A 210 2.61 1.02 -10.17
N SER A 211 2.39 1.87 -9.16
CA SER A 211 1.07 2.21 -8.60
C SER A 211 0.78 3.72 -8.67
N THR A 212 1.26 4.37 -9.74
CA THR A 212 1.13 5.81 -9.95
C THR A 212 -0.34 6.26 -10.01
N VAL A 213 -1.22 5.48 -10.64
CA VAL A 213 -2.66 5.78 -10.70
C VAL A 213 -3.29 5.68 -9.33
N ALA A 214 -3.03 4.59 -8.60
CA ALA A 214 -3.67 4.38 -7.30
C ALA A 214 -3.24 5.42 -6.26
N HIS A 215 -1.95 5.81 -6.19
CA HIS A 215 -1.49 6.88 -5.30
C HIS A 215 -2.07 8.24 -5.67
N SER A 216 -2.11 8.59 -6.98
CA SER A 216 -2.74 9.81 -7.46
C SER A 216 -4.24 9.84 -7.15
N TYR A 217 -4.91 8.69 -7.29
CA TYR A 217 -6.35 8.57 -7.01
C TYR A 217 -6.64 8.73 -5.51
N ALA A 218 -5.84 8.11 -4.64
CA ALA A 218 -5.97 8.27 -3.20
C ALA A 218 -5.75 9.73 -2.76
N PHE A 219 -4.72 10.39 -3.29
CA PHE A 219 -4.47 11.81 -3.03
C PHE A 219 -5.61 12.68 -3.53
N ALA A 220 -6.05 12.50 -4.78
CA ALA A 220 -7.14 13.30 -5.36
C ALA A 220 -8.41 13.20 -4.51
N ARG A 221 -8.81 11.99 -4.11
CA ARG A 221 -9.99 11.78 -3.25
C ARG A 221 -9.82 12.37 -1.85
N ALA A 222 -8.61 12.33 -1.27
CA ALA A 222 -8.35 12.94 0.03
C ALA A 222 -8.53 14.47 -0.03
N VAL A 223 -7.98 15.13 -1.06
CA VAL A 223 -8.17 16.56 -1.30
C VAL A 223 -9.64 16.92 -1.55
N GLU A 224 -10.33 16.16 -2.38
CA GLU A 224 -11.76 16.35 -2.69
C GLU A 224 -12.63 16.20 -1.44
N SER A 225 -12.32 15.24 -0.58
CA SER A 225 -13.00 15.09 0.71
C SER A 225 -12.74 16.27 1.64
N ALA A 226 -11.48 16.75 1.74
CA ALA A 226 -11.10 17.89 2.57
C ALA A 226 -11.84 19.16 2.17
N THR A 227 -11.96 19.40 0.85
CA THR A 227 -12.53 20.63 0.29
C THR A 227 -14.03 20.56 0.00
N GLY A 228 -14.62 19.36 0.04
CA GLY A 228 -16.00 19.13 -0.37
C GLY A 228 -16.22 19.24 -1.88
N ALA A 229 -15.16 19.11 -2.68
CA ALA A 229 -15.25 19.19 -4.13
C ALA A 229 -16.07 18.05 -4.73
N THR A 230 -16.91 18.38 -5.71
CA THR A 230 -17.69 17.38 -6.46
C THR A 230 -16.98 17.03 -7.75
N VAL A 231 -16.73 15.75 -7.96
CA VAL A 231 -16.08 15.22 -9.16
C VAL A 231 -17.13 14.81 -10.20
N PRO A 232 -16.95 15.19 -11.49
CA PRO A 232 -17.87 14.77 -12.54
C PRO A 232 -17.96 13.23 -12.68
N ALA A 233 -19.15 12.72 -12.96
CA ALA A 233 -19.41 11.29 -13.06
C ALA A 233 -18.46 10.61 -14.06
N ARG A 234 -18.28 11.21 -15.26
CA ARG A 234 -17.35 10.68 -16.29
C ARG A 234 -15.93 10.52 -15.74
N ALA A 235 -15.43 11.52 -15.02
CA ALA A 235 -14.09 11.47 -14.42
C ALA A 235 -13.95 10.34 -13.37
N VAL A 236 -14.97 10.10 -12.55
CA VAL A 236 -15.01 9.00 -11.58
C VAL A 236 -14.86 7.64 -12.27
N TRP A 237 -15.57 7.44 -13.38
CA TRP A 237 -15.51 6.21 -14.16
C TRP A 237 -14.17 6.06 -14.91
N LEU A 238 -13.59 7.14 -15.42
CA LEU A 238 -12.27 7.12 -16.07
C LEU A 238 -11.16 6.78 -15.07
N ARG A 239 -11.23 7.28 -13.83
CA ARG A 239 -10.29 6.90 -12.77
C ARG A 239 -10.34 5.40 -12.46
N ALA A 240 -11.53 4.82 -12.40
CA ALA A 240 -11.69 3.38 -12.22
C ALA A 240 -11.12 2.60 -13.41
N LEU A 241 -11.36 3.06 -14.64
CA LEU A 241 -10.78 2.47 -15.86
C LEU A 241 -9.25 2.44 -15.80
N MET A 242 -8.62 3.58 -15.43
CA MET A 242 -7.16 3.68 -15.29
C MET A 242 -6.64 2.78 -14.17
N ALA A 243 -7.35 2.69 -13.02
CA ALA A 243 -6.96 1.84 -11.90
C ALA A 243 -7.01 0.34 -12.27
N GLU A 244 -8.01 -0.09 -13.04
CA GLU A 244 -8.09 -1.49 -13.49
C GLU A 244 -7.06 -1.81 -14.60
N LEU A 245 -6.70 -0.86 -15.47
CA LEU A 245 -5.58 -1.02 -16.41
C LEU A 245 -4.23 -1.12 -15.68
N GLU A 246 -3.99 -0.31 -14.64
CA GLU A 246 -2.79 -0.41 -13.79
C GLU A 246 -2.72 -1.78 -13.09
N ARG A 247 -3.83 -2.25 -12.51
CA ARG A 247 -3.94 -3.57 -11.87
C ARG A 247 -3.64 -4.69 -12.86
N LEU A 248 -4.27 -4.64 -14.02
CA LEU A 248 -4.12 -5.64 -15.07
C LEU A 248 -2.66 -5.76 -15.53
N ALA A 249 -2.01 -4.63 -15.83
CA ALA A 249 -0.61 -4.60 -16.25
C ALA A 249 0.33 -5.16 -15.18
N ASN A 250 0.12 -4.81 -13.92
CA ASN A 250 0.98 -5.28 -12.83
C ASN A 250 0.78 -6.76 -12.51
N HIS A 251 -0.46 -7.24 -12.45
CA HIS A 251 -0.70 -8.67 -12.20
C HIS A 251 -0.15 -9.57 -13.30
N LEU A 252 -0.29 -9.17 -14.57
CA LEU A 252 0.35 -9.90 -15.68
C LEU A 252 1.87 -9.93 -15.52
N GLY A 253 2.49 -8.78 -15.21
CA GLY A 253 3.93 -8.72 -14.97
C GLY A 253 4.37 -9.59 -13.80
N ASP A 254 3.62 -9.57 -12.70
CA ASP A 254 3.94 -10.32 -11.48
C ASP A 254 3.82 -11.83 -11.68
N ILE A 255 2.76 -12.30 -12.33
CA ILE A 255 2.58 -13.73 -12.65
C ILE A 255 3.80 -14.24 -13.43
N GLY A 256 4.20 -13.51 -14.48
CA GLY A 256 5.37 -13.87 -15.27
C GLY A 256 6.67 -13.87 -14.46
N ALA A 257 6.89 -12.85 -13.64
CA ALA A 257 8.10 -12.70 -12.84
C ALA A 257 8.21 -13.75 -11.72
N ILE A 258 7.12 -14.10 -11.06
CA ILE A 258 7.08 -15.20 -10.06
C ILE A 258 7.44 -16.53 -10.72
N CYS A 259 6.89 -16.83 -11.90
CA CYS A 259 7.25 -18.04 -12.63
C CYS A 259 8.73 -18.06 -13.06
N ASN A 260 9.29 -16.91 -13.42
CA ASN A 260 10.72 -16.79 -13.74
C ASN A 260 11.61 -17.11 -12.52
N ASP A 261 11.24 -16.64 -11.33
CA ASP A 261 11.98 -16.92 -10.10
C ASP A 261 11.84 -18.39 -9.67
N ALA A 262 10.80 -19.07 -10.18
CA ALA A 262 10.68 -20.55 -10.13
C ALA A 262 11.35 -21.25 -11.33
N ALA A 263 12.26 -20.58 -12.03
CA ALA A 263 13.02 -21.08 -13.20
C ALA A 263 12.17 -21.44 -14.43
N PHE A 264 11.05 -20.73 -14.65
CA PHE A 264 10.17 -20.96 -15.80
C PHE A 264 9.96 -19.68 -16.62
N ALA A 265 11.00 -19.27 -17.37
CA ALA A 265 11.06 -18.03 -18.12
C ALA A 265 10.02 -17.90 -19.26
N TYR A 266 9.41 -19.01 -19.72
CA TYR A 266 8.34 -18.97 -20.71
C TYR A 266 7.18 -18.07 -20.25
N MET A 267 6.72 -18.23 -19.02
CA MET A 267 5.65 -17.40 -18.48
C MET A 267 6.04 -15.92 -18.37
N LEU A 268 7.31 -15.62 -18.07
CA LEU A 268 7.79 -14.24 -18.06
C LEU A 268 7.67 -13.59 -19.45
N ALA A 269 8.06 -14.33 -20.50
CA ALA A 269 7.98 -13.84 -21.88
C ALA A 269 6.52 -13.59 -22.30
N GLU A 270 5.64 -14.56 -22.12
CA GLU A 270 4.24 -14.48 -22.56
C GLU A 270 3.46 -13.42 -21.75
N CYS A 271 3.54 -13.47 -20.42
CA CYS A 271 2.89 -12.45 -19.58
C CYS A 271 3.47 -11.06 -19.83
N GLY A 272 4.77 -10.95 -20.13
CA GLY A 272 5.43 -9.70 -20.53
C GLY A 272 4.86 -9.12 -21.82
N LEU A 273 4.58 -9.95 -22.82
CA LEU A 273 3.90 -9.53 -24.05
C LEU A 273 2.47 -9.03 -23.78
N LEU A 274 1.72 -9.72 -22.92
CA LEU A 274 0.37 -9.28 -22.54
C LEU A 274 0.41 -7.96 -21.77
N ARG A 275 1.33 -7.82 -20.80
CA ARG A 275 1.56 -6.57 -20.07
C ARG A 275 1.88 -5.42 -21.04
N GLU A 276 2.76 -5.64 -22.01
CA GLU A 276 3.12 -4.60 -22.98
C GLU A 276 1.92 -4.18 -23.85
N LYS A 277 1.01 -5.10 -24.22
CA LYS A 277 -0.25 -4.76 -24.89
C LYS A 277 -1.10 -3.80 -24.05
N VAL A 278 -1.22 -4.05 -22.74
CA VAL A 278 -1.96 -3.17 -21.81
C VAL A 278 -1.32 -1.79 -21.75
N LEU A 279 0.03 -1.73 -21.60
CA LEU A 279 0.74 -0.46 -21.51
C LEU A 279 0.65 0.37 -22.80
N ARG A 280 0.68 -0.26 -23.98
CA ARG A 280 0.47 0.42 -25.27
C ARG A 280 -0.96 0.91 -25.43
N ALA A 281 -1.95 0.14 -25.00
CA ALA A 281 -3.33 0.57 -25.02
C ALA A 281 -3.57 1.75 -24.07
N ALA A 282 -2.96 1.73 -22.87
CA ALA A 282 -2.99 2.85 -21.95
C ALA A 282 -2.36 4.12 -22.53
N ASP A 283 -1.23 3.98 -23.24
CA ASP A 283 -0.58 5.10 -23.93
C ASP A 283 -1.46 5.67 -25.04
N ALA A 284 -2.03 4.82 -25.89
CA ALA A 284 -2.94 5.24 -26.95
C ALA A 284 -4.20 5.93 -26.41
N CYS A 285 -4.76 5.46 -25.29
CA CYS A 285 -6.00 5.99 -24.72
C CYS A 285 -5.79 7.26 -23.89
N PHE A 286 -4.66 7.38 -23.19
CA PHE A 286 -4.44 8.44 -22.19
C PHE A 286 -3.12 9.21 -22.38
N GLY A 287 -2.33 8.90 -23.40
CA GLY A 287 -1.08 9.59 -23.74
C GLY A 287 0.06 9.35 -22.76
N HIS A 288 0.01 8.27 -21.98
CA HIS A 288 1.11 7.81 -21.13
C HIS A 288 0.94 6.34 -20.75
N ARG A 289 1.95 5.50 -20.99
CA ARG A 289 1.88 4.05 -20.81
C ARG A 289 1.56 3.58 -19.37
N LEU A 290 1.93 4.36 -18.34
CA LEU A 290 1.59 4.13 -16.94
C LEU A 290 0.48 5.06 -16.44
N MET A 291 -0.08 5.90 -17.31
CA MET A 291 -1.09 6.92 -16.98
C MET A 291 -0.66 7.87 -15.84
N MET A 292 0.65 8.09 -15.71
CA MET A 292 1.22 9.02 -14.72
C MET A 292 0.70 10.45 -14.97
N ASP A 293 0.34 11.16 -13.89
CA ASP A 293 -0.24 12.51 -13.90
C ASP A 293 -1.61 12.59 -14.63
N ARG A 294 -2.31 11.46 -14.85
CA ARG A 294 -3.63 11.45 -15.50
C ARG A 294 -4.77 11.58 -14.51
N VAL A 295 -4.63 11.05 -13.29
CA VAL A 295 -5.58 11.28 -12.20
C VAL A 295 -5.13 12.49 -11.40
N ILE A 296 -6.00 13.49 -11.28
CA ILE A 296 -5.74 14.76 -10.58
C ILE A 296 -6.94 15.12 -9.69
N PRO A 297 -6.74 15.94 -8.64
CA PRO A 297 -7.86 16.47 -7.86
C PRO A 297 -8.89 17.18 -8.75
N GLY A 298 -10.16 16.88 -8.54
CA GLY A 298 -11.28 17.37 -9.35
C GLY A 298 -11.62 16.52 -10.58
N GLY A 299 -10.83 15.48 -10.91
CA GLY A 299 -11.14 14.60 -12.05
C GLY A 299 -9.93 13.93 -12.66
N VAL A 300 -9.82 14.01 -13.97
CA VAL A 300 -8.69 13.50 -14.77
C VAL A 300 -8.16 14.59 -15.68
N ALA A 301 -6.86 14.53 -16.01
CA ALA A 301 -6.19 15.52 -16.85
C ALA A 301 -6.51 15.35 -18.35
N VAL A 302 -6.94 14.17 -18.76
CA VAL A 302 -7.28 13.84 -20.17
C VAL A 302 -8.51 12.95 -20.18
N ASP A 303 -9.32 13.11 -21.23
CA ASP A 303 -10.42 12.19 -21.53
C ASP A 303 -9.92 10.93 -22.25
N LEU A 304 -10.77 9.92 -22.36
CA LEU A 304 -10.53 8.77 -23.20
C LEU A 304 -10.43 9.23 -24.67
N ALA A 305 -9.38 8.83 -25.39
CA ALA A 305 -9.22 9.13 -26.81
C ALA A 305 -10.44 8.67 -27.61
N GLU A 306 -10.70 9.30 -28.76
CA GLU A 306 -11.90 9.07 -29.58
C GLU A 306 -12.07 7.59 -29.98
N ASP A 307 -10.99 6.91 -30.33
CA ASP A 307 -10.96 5.47 -30.62
C ASP A 307 -10.68 4.59 -29.39
N GLY A 308 -10.48 5.19 -28.22
CA GLY A 308 -10.05 4.51 -27.00
C GLY A 308 -11.00 3.39 -26.56
N LYS A 309 -12.31 3.57 -26.72
CA LYS A 309 -13.30 2.52 -26.46
C LYS A 309 -13.05 1.29 -27.32
N GLN A 310 -12.76 1.49 -28.62
CA GLN A 310 -12.47 0.39 -29.56
C GLN A 310 -11.13 -0.29 -29.22
N VAL A 311 -10.10 0.48 -28.91
CA VAL A 311 -8.77 -0.01 -28.51
C VAL A 311 -8.89 -0.91 -27.30
N LEU A 312 -9.56 -0.45 -26.24
CA LEU A 312 -9.70 -1.22 -25.00
C LEU A 312 -10.66 -2.41 -25.14
N THR A 313 -11.72 -2.30 -25.92
CA THR A 313 -12.61 -3.45 -26.22
C THR A 313 -11.85 -4.57 -26.93
N ARG A 314 -10.98 -4.22 -27.87
CA ARG A 314 -10.13 -5.19 -28.58
C ARG A 314 -9.10 -5.80 -27.62
N LEU A 315 -8.46 -4.97 -26.78
CA LEU A 315 -7.52 -5.45 -25.76
C LEU A 315 -8.18 -6.50 -24.84
N VAL A 316 -9.39 -6.22 -24.34
CA VAL A 316 -10.13 -7.16 -23.47
C VAL A 316 -10.44 -8.46 -24.20
N ALA A 317 -10.85 -8.40 -25.46
CA ALA A 317 -11.12 -9.58 -26.27
C ALA A 317 -9.85 -10.43 -26.47
N ASP A 318 -8.74 -9.79 -26.89
CA ASP A 318 -7.44 -10.45 -27.11
C ASP A 318 -6.94 -11.14 -25.82
N LEU A 319 -7.03 -10.46 -24.66
CA LEU A 319 -6.56 -11.02 -23.39
C LEU A 319 -7.44 -12.18 -22.92
N ARG A 320 -8.76 -12.10 -23.13
CA ARG A 320 -9.68 -13.22 -22.82
C ARG A 320 -9.43 -14.46 -23.65
N GLU A 321 -8.89 -14.32 -24.87
CA GLU A 321 -8.52 -15.44 -25.72
C GLU A 321 -7.16 -16.05 -25.33
N VAL A 322 -6.15 -15.19 -25.07
CA VAL A 322 -4.75 -15.65 -24.89
C VAL A 322 -4.41 -16.03 -23.45
N PHE A 323 -5.06 -15.45 -22.45
CA PHE A 323 -4.70 -15.68 -21.03
C PHE A 323 -5.07 -17.07 -20.50
N PRO A 324 -6.25 -17.69 -20.83
CA PRO A 324 -6.61 -19.01 -20.31
C PRO A 324 -5.61 -20.13 -20.63
N PRO A 325 -5.02 -20.25 -21.82
CA PRO A 325 -3.94 -21.21 -22.08
C PRO A 325 -2.71 -21.03 -21.19
N LEU A 326 -2.38 -19.79 -20.80
CA LEU A 326 -1.26 -19.52 -19.87
C LEU A 326 -1.61 -19.96 -18.45
N ILE A 327 -2.87 -19.74 -18.02
CA ILE A 327 -3.36 -20.26 -16.73
C ILE A 327 -3.23 -21.78 -16.69
N HIS A 328 -3.68 -22.48 -17.74
CA HIS A 328 -3.56 -23.93 -17.85
C HIS A 328 -2.09 -24.38 -17.79
N THR A 329 -1.20 -23.66 -18.50
CA THR A 329 0.25 -23.93 -18.45
C THR A 329 0.82 -23.79 -17.05
N TYR A 330 0.41 -22.77 -16.30
CA TYR A 330 0.81 -22.57 -14.90
C TYR A 330 0.34 -23.71 -14.01
N ASP A 331 -0.92 -24.10 -14.12
CA ASP A 331 -1.56 -25.10 -13.28
C ASP A 331 -0.99 -26.51 -13.49
N GLU A 332 -0.78 -26.89 -14.75
CA GLU A 332 -0.29 -28.23 -15.12
C GLU A 332 1.25 -28.38 -15.02
N LYS A 333 1.99 -27.30 -14.84
CA LYS A 333 3.46 -27.35 -14.81
C LYS A 333 3.96 -27.86 -13.47
N ALA A 334 4.22 -29.15 -13.35
CA ALA A 334 4.65 -29.81 -12.11
C ALA A 334 5.84 -29.13 -11.42
N SER A 335 6.84 -28.64 -12.18
CA SER A 335 7.98 -27.93 -11.60
C SER A 335 7.62 -26.55 -11.01
N LEU A 336 6.57 -25.89 -11.50
CA LEU A 336 6.06 -24.66 -10.89
C LEU A 336 5.27 -24.96 -9.62
N GLN A 337 4.42 -25.98 -9.68
CA GLN A 337 3.63 -26.39 -8.51
C GLN A 337 4.56 -26.84 -7.36
N ASP A 338 5.60 -27.62 -7.64
CA ASP A 338 6.60 -28.04 -6.66
C ASP A 338 7.32 -26.87 -5.97
N ARG A 339 7.55 -25.76 -6.70
CA ARG A 339 8.24 -24.58 -6.16
C ARG A 339 7.29 -23.58 -5.49
N THR A 340 6.01 -23.52 -5.87
CA THR A 340 5.08 -22.47 -5.43
C THR A 340 4.14 -22.93 -4.32
N VAL A 341 3.71 -24.19 -4.34
CA VAL A 341 2.83 -24.76 -3.33
C VAL A 341 3.58 -24.93 -2.01
N SER A 342 3.00 -24.47 -0.93
CA SER A 342 3.54 -24.48 0.44
C SER A 342 4.76 -23.59 0.67
N THR A 343 5.32 -22.93 -0.35
CA THR A 343 6.46 -22.00 -0.21
C THR A 343 5.99 -20.64 0.30
N GLY A 344 6.68 -20.09 1.30
CA GLY A 344 6.42 -18.75 1.79
C GLY A 344 5.03 -18.56 2.38
N ARG A 345 4.58 -19.45 3.23
CA ARG A 345 3.23 -19.49 3.79
C ARG A 345 3.02 -18.45 4.88
N VAL A 346 1.90 -17.72 4.81
CA VAL A 346 1.43 -16.80 5.86
C VAL A 346 0.05 -17.24 6.34
N VAL A 347 -0.10 -17.41 7.64
CA VAL A 347 -1.38 -17.82 8.25
C VAL A 347 -2.35 -16.65 8.38
N THR A 348 -3.65 -16.93 8.30
CA THR A 348 -4.74 -15.94 8.37
C THR A 348 -4.65 -15.05 9.61
N GLU A 349 -4.35 -15.63 10.76
CA GLU A 349 -4.25 -14.89 12.03
C GLU A 349 -3.19 -13.80 11.97
N LEU A 350 -2.02 -14.10 11.39
CA LEU A 350 -0.93 -13.15 11.26
C LEU A 350 -1.30 -11.98 10.33
N VAL A 351 -1.93 -12.30 9.19
CA VAL A 351 -2.41 -11.29 8.23
C VAL A 351 -3.41 -10.33 8.88
N ARG A 352 -4.35 -10.85 9.68
CA ARG A 352 -5.32 -10.03 10.41
C ARG A 352 -4.66 -9.15 11.45
N ARG A 353 -3.73 -9.68 12.23
CA ARG A 353 -3.00 -8.92 13.26
C ARG A 353 -2.19 -7.77 12.70
N PHE A 354 -1.58 -7.94 11.52
CA PHE A 354 -0.85 -6.88 10.82
C PHE A 354 -1.74 -5.94 10.01
N GLY A 355 -3.01 -6.27 9.80
CA GLY A 355 -3.92 -5.47 8.99
C GLY A 355 -3.62 -5.53 7.48
N ALA A 356 -2.85 -6.53 7.03
CA ALA A 356 -2.45 -6.62 5.63
C ALA A 356 -3.61 -7.03 4.72
N GLY A 357 -3.81 -6.27 3.64
CA GLY A 357 -4.78 -6.53 2.58
C GLY A 357 -4.11 -6.92 1.26
N GLY A 358 -4.80 -6.64 0.16
CA GLY A 358 -4.33 -6.94 -1.18
C GLY A 358 -4.19 -8.44 -1.44
N HIS A 359 -3.43 -8.79 -2.45
CA HIS A 359 -3.22 -10.19 -2.83
C HIS A 359 -2.56 -11.02 -1.71
N VAL A 360 -1.76 -10.42 -0.82
CA VAL A 360 -1.18 -11.11 0.35
C VAL A 360 -2.27 -11.48 1.35
N GLY A 361 -3.14 -10.52 1.69
CA GLY A 361 -4.27 -10.73 2.59
C GLY A 361 -5.26 -11.74 2.04
N ARG A 362 -5.64 -11.59 0.79
CA ARG A 362 -6.63 -12.44 0.11
C ARG A 362 -6.11 -13.87 -0.13
N ALA A 363 -4.82 -14.07 -0.35
CA ALA A 363 -4.21 -15.39 -0.42
C ALA A 363 -4.23 -16.13 0.93
N SER A 364 -4.35 -15.40 2.03
CA SER A 364 -4.29 -15.91 3.41
C SER A 364 -5.63 -15.80 4.16
N GLY A 365 -6.76 -15.76 3.47
CA GLY A 365 -8.10 -15.82 4.07
C GLY A 365 -8.68 -14.50 4.58
N ARG A 366 -8.07 -13.33 4.27
CA ARG A 366 -8.65 -12.03 4.59
C ARG A 366 -9.32 -11.41 3.36
N ALA A 367 -10.66 -11.40 3.36
CA ALA A 367 -11.50 -10.94 2.25
C ALA A 367 -11.61 -9.41 2.16
N HIS A 368 -10.54 -8.66 2.49
CA HIS A 368 -10.57 -7.20 2.44
C HIS A 368 -10.21 -6.67 1.05
N ASP A 369 -11.06 -5.74 0.55
CA ASP A 369 -10.86 -4.97 -0.67
C ASP A 369 -11.55 -3.60 -0.51
N ALA A 370 -10.77 -2.52 -0.61
CA ALA A 370 -11.29 -1.16 -0.41
C ALA A 370 -12.34 -0.74 -1.45
N ARG A 371 -12.41 -1.40 -2.61
CA ARG A 371 -13.47 -1.18 -3.61
C ARG A 371 -14.84 -1.65 -3.13
N ARG A 372 -14.88 -2.60 -2.17
CA ARG A 372 -16.09 -3.14 -1.54
C ARG A 372 -16.36 -2.54 -0.16
N SER A 373 -15.31 -2.39 0.66
CA SER A 373 -15.42 -1.90 2.03
C SER A 373 -14.22 -1.00 2.40
N PRO A 374 -14.45 0.28 2.69
CA PRO A 374 -15.72 0.99 2.81
C PRO A 374 -16.44 1.26 1.49
N GLY A 375 -15.81 0.95 0.36
CA GLY A 375 -16.32 1.18 -0.97
C GLY A 375 -16.15 2.62 -1.46
N TYR A 376 -16.13 2.78 -2.78
CA TYR A 376 -16.13 4.09 -3.43
C TYR A 376 -16.61 3.98 -4.88
N ALA A 377 -17.20 5.08 -5.36
CA ALA A 377 -17.70 5.14 -6.74
C ALA A 377 -16.55 4.95 -7.76
N PRO A 378 -16.82 4.28 -8.92
CA PRO A 378 -18.12 3.72 -9.30
C PRO A 378 -18.28 2.24 -8.92
N TYR A 379 -17.41 1.66 -8.09
CA TYR A 379 -17.35 0.20 -7.84
C TYR A 379 -18.62 -0.36 -7.20
N GLY A 380 -19.41 0.47 -6.52
CA GLY A 380 -20.74 0.07 -6.01
C GLY A 380 -21.76 -0.26 -7.11
N ASP A 381 -21.55 0.31 -8.32
CA ASP A 381 -22.39 0.09 -9.48
C ASP A 381 -21.86 -1.04 -10.38
N LEU A 382 -20.72 -1.63 -10.07
CA LEU A 382 -20.03 -2.64 -10.87
C LEU A 382 -20.10 -4.02 -10.21
N GLU A 383 -20.21 -5.04 -11.05
CA GLU A 383 -20.25 -6.43 -10.63
C GLU A 383 -18.85 -7.06 -10.73
N PHE A 384 -18.30 -7.53 -9.62
CA PHE A 384 -17.06 -8.30 -9.56
C PHE A 384 -16.96 -9.08 -8.25
N ASP A 385 -16.20 -10.14 -8.26
CA ASP A 385 -15.88 -10.92 -7.07
C ASP A 385 -14.51 -10.50 -6.51
N VAL A 386 -14.35 -10.67 -5.20
CA VAL A 386 -13.06 -10.53 -4.51
C VAL A 386 -12.54 -11.95 -4.26
N PRO A 387 -11.49 -12.39 -4.97
CA PRO A 387 -10.97 -13.75 -4.81
C PRO A 387 -10.28 -13.92 -3.45
N VAL A 388 -10.58 -15.00 -2.75
CA VAL A 388 -9.99 -15.33 -1.44
C VAL A 388 -9.55 -16.77 -1.43
N PHE A 389 -8.30 -17.02 -1.04
CA PHE A 389 -7.70 -18.32 -0.79
C PHE A 389 -7.22 -18.39 0.66
N ILE A 390 -6.97 -19.59 1.18
CA ILE A 390 -6.59 -19.80 2.59
C ILE A 390 -5.19 -20.40 2.78
N ASP A 391 -4.55 -20.84 1.71
CA ASP A 391 -3.27 -21.53 1.78
C ASP A 391 -2.12 -20.60 2.17
N GLY A 392 -2.19 -19.33 1.79
CA GLY A 392 -1.27 -18.26 2.19
C GLY A 392 0.13 -18.37 1.60
N ASP A 393 0.36 -19.24 0.65
CA ASP A 393 1.65 -19.52 0.02
C ASP A 393 1.85 -18.73 -1.30
N VAL A 394 2.96 -18.96 -1.98
CA VAL A 394 3.26 -18.35 -3.28
C VAL A 394 2.18 -18.71 -4.30
N ASN A 395 1.76 -19.97 -4.35
CA ASN A 395 0.73 -20.44 -5.27
C ASN A 395 -0.60 -19.70 -5.07
N ALA A 396 -1.07 -19.58 -3.83
CA ALA A 396 -2.29 -18.84 -3.52
C ALA A 396 -2.17 -17.35 -3.95
N ARG A 397 -1.01 -16.71 -3.76
CA ARG A 397 -0.77 -15.34 -4.22
C ARG A 397 -0.77 -15.19 -5.74
N VAL A 398 -0.34 -16.22 -6.48
CA VAL A 398 -0.46 -16.25 -7.96
C VAL A 398 -1.92 -16.41 -8.36
N TRP A 399 -2.66 -17.33 -7.72
CA TRP A 399 -4.08 -17.54 -8.03
C TRP A 399 -4.95 -16.33 -7.73
N VAL A 400 -4.68 -15.58 -6.66
CA VAL A 400 -5.37 -14.29 -6.44
C VAL A 400 -5.16 -13.36 -7.62
N ARG A 401 -3.92 -13.20 -8.11
CA ARG A 401 -3.63 -12.34 -9.27
C ARG A 401 -4.31 -12.81 -10.55
N ILE A 402 -4.33 -14.11 -10.80
CA ILE A 402 -5.03 -14.68 -11.95
C ILE A 402 -6.52 -14.29 -11.91
N ARG A 403 -7.18 -14.49 -10.78
CA ARG A 403 -8.60 -14.13 -10.62
C ARG A 403 -8.84 -12.63 -10.68
N GLU A 404 -7.91 -11.83 -10.20
CA GLU A 404 -7.99 -10.36 -10.33
C GLU A 404 -7.77 -9.88 -11.77
N VAL A 405 -6.95 -10.55 -12.58
CA VAL A 405 -6.86 -10.29 -14.03
C VAL A 405 -8.23 -10.53 -14.68
N GLU A 406 -8.85 -11.67 -14.41
CA GLU A 406 -10.18 -12.01 -14.94
C GLU A 406 -11.25 -10.99 -14.51
N ALA A 407 -11.25 -10.61 -13.22
CA ALA A 407 -12.16 -9.61 -12.67
C ALA A 407 -11.94 -8.22 -13.32
N SER A 408 -10.69 -7.78 -13.47
CA SER A 408 -10.36 -6.49 -14.12
C SER A 408 -10.79 -6.45 -15.58
N LEU A 409 -10.65 -7.55 -16.35
CA LEU A 409 -11.17 -7.63 -17.71
C LEU A 409 -12.71 -7.50 -17.75
N GLY A 410 -13.40 -8.05 -16.75
CA GLY A 410 -14.84 -7.88 -16.58
C GLY A 410 -15.22 -6.44 -16.23
N LEU A 411 -14.49 -5.83 -15.29
CA LEU A 411 -14.70 -4.44 -14.86
C LEU A 411 -14.44 -3.44 -15.98
N ILE A 412 -13.35 -3.59 -16.73
CA ILE A 412 -13.04 -2.73 -17.89
C ILE A 412 -14.18 -2.79 -18.93
N ALA A 413 -14.69 -3.98 -19.24
CA ALA A 413 -15.80 -4.14 -20.17
C ALA A 413 -17.07 -3.42 -19.68
N GLN A 414 -17.44 -3.58 -18.40
CA GLN A 414 -18.60 -2.90 -17.79
C GLN A 414 -18.43 -1.37 -17.79
N ILE A 415 -17.22 -0.87 -17.48
CA ILE A 415 -16.92 0.56 -17.48
C ILE A 415 -17.07 1.13 -18.89
N LEU A 416 -16.51 0.48 -19.91
CA LEU A 416 -16.59 0.93 -21.31
C LEU A 416 -18.03 0.94 -21.85
N ASP A 417 -18.85 -0.01 -21.42
CA ASP A 417 -20.26 -0.07 -21.81
C ASP A 417 -21.09 1.04 -21.16
N ARG A 418 -20.79 1.38 -19.92
CA ARG A 418 -21.59 2.28 -19.08
C ARG A 418 -20.94 3.64 -18.84
N LEU A 419 -19.81 3.97 -19.51
CA LEU A 419 -19.09 5.22 -19.34
C LEU A 419 -20.01 6.43 -19.62
N PRO A 420 -20.32 7.27 -18.61
CA PRO A 420 -21.23 8.38 -18.82
C PRO A 420 -20.59 9.49 -19.65
N GLU A 421 -21.42 10.26 -20.33
CA GLU A 421 -21.03 11.50 -21.00
C GLU A 421 -20.84 12.62 -19.96
N GLY A 422 -20.11 13.67 -20.32
CA GLY A 422 -19.96 14.88 -19.51
C GLY A 422 -18.51 15.33 -19.33
N PRO A 423 -18.29 16.33 -18.48
CA PRO A 423 -16.96 16.86 -18.22
C PRO A 423 -16.07 15.84 -17.48
N VAL A 424 -14.77 15.94 -17.69
CA VAL A 424 -13.76 15.07 -17.07
C VAL A 424 -13.04 15.73 -15.90
N HIS A 425 -13.32 17.00 -15.64
CA HIS A 425 -12.68 17.75 -14.54
C HIS A 425 -13.61 18.86 -14.06
N ALA A 426 -13.58 19.12 -12.77
CA ALA A 426 -14.15 20.30 -12.11
C ALA A 426 -13.10 20.97 -11.22
N ALA A 427 -13.19 22.28 -11.08
CA ALA A 427 -12.28 23.03 -10.20
C ALA A 427 -12.43 22.59 -8.74
N VAL A 428 -11.32 22.38 -8.06
CA VAL A 428 -11.29 22.11 -6.62
C VAL A 428 -11.20 23.47 -5.91
N PRO A 429 -12.13 23.80 -5.00
CA PRO A 429 -12.09 25.05 -4.26
C PRO A 429 -10.87 25.08 -3.32
N ALA A 430 -10.26 26.26 -3.18
CA ALA A 430 -9.32 26.50 -2.08
C ALA A 430 -10.12 26.59 -0.78
N ALA A 431 -9.85 25.67 0.14
CA ALA A 431 -10.51 25.62 1.44
C ALA A 431 -9.63 24.90 2.47
N ALA A 432 -9.70 25.35 3.71
CA ALA A 432 -9.09 24.63 4.82
C ALA A 432 -9.88 23.35 5.12
N GLY A 433 -9.18 22.28 5.49
CA GLY A 433 -9.81 21.03 5.89
C GLY A 433 -8.82 19.88 5.97
N GLN A 434 -9.30 18.78 6.51
CA GLN A 434 -8.57 17.53 6.54
C GLN A 434 -9.37 16.46 5.79
N GLY A 435 -8.69 15.67 4.99
CA GLY A 435 -9.31 14.62 4.21
C GLY A 435 -8.52 13.34 4.21
N MET A 436 -9.22 12.22 4.21
CA MET A 436 -8.62 10.90 4.09
C MET A 436 -9.31 10.10 3.00
N ALA A 437 -8.54 9.32 2.26
CA ALA A 437 -9.07 8.42 1.25
C ALA A 437 -8.40 7.06 1.32
N LEU A 438 -9.18 6.04 0.97
CA LEU A 438 -8.75 4.67 0.81
C LEU A 438 -9.01 4.25 -0.63
N VAL A 439 -8.00 3.68 -1.29
CA VAL A 439 -8.06 3.22 -2.68
C VAL A 439 -7.36 1.87 -2.79
N GLU A 440 -8.01 0.90 -3.41
CA GLU A 440 -7.42 -0.43 -3.65
C GLU A 440 -6.47 -0.38 -4.86
N SER A 441 -5.18 -0.45 -4.61
CA SER A 441 -4.16 -0.70 -5.63
C SER A 441 -4.05 -2.19 -5.95
N PHE A 442 -3.25 -2.56 -6.94
CA PHE A 442 -2.96 -3.98 -7.21
C PHE A 442 -2.23 -4.69 -6.05
N ARG A 443 -1.51 -3.94 -5.20
CA ARG A 443 -0.87 -4.45 -3.97
C ARG A 443 -1.80 -4.53 -2.78
N GLY A 444 -2.90 -3.77 -2.80
CA GLY A 444 -3.82 -3.62 -1.67
C GLY A 444 -4.19 -2.17 -1.42
N GLU A 445 -4.80 -1.93 -0.27
CA GLU A 445 -5.31 -0.62 0.09
C GLU A 445 -4.20 0.41 0.35
N ILE A 446 -4.23 1.49 -0.42
CA ILE A 446 -3.48 2.74 -0.15
C ILE A 446 -4.37 3.65 0.71
N MET A 447 -3.79 4.21 1.77
CA MET A 447 -4.39 5.30 2.53
C MET A 447 -3.63 6.59 2.19
N THR A 448 -4.36 7.68 1.96
CA THR A 448 -3.77 9.02 1.91
C THR A 448 -4.57 9.96 2.80
N TRP A 449 -3.87 10.65 3.70
CA TRP A 449 -4.42 11.71 4.54
C TRP A 449 -3.78 13.04 4.18
N VAL A 450 -4.58 14.12 4.13
CA VAL A 450 -4.12 15.48 3.81
C VAL A 450 -4.69 16.50 4.79
N ALA A 451 -3.91 17.54 5.08
CA ALA A 451 -4.34 18.76 5.74
C ALA A 451 -4.07 19.95 4.82
N LEU A 452 -5.08 20.79 4.65
CA LEU A 452 -5.07 21.96 3.76
C LEU A 452 -5.34 23.25 4.54
N ARG A 453 -4.67 24.35 4.14
CA ARG A 453 -5.00 25.72 4.55
C ARG A 453 -6.10 26.32 3.66
N GLU A 454 -6.64 27.47 4.09
CA GLU A 454 -7.68 28.22 3.35
C GLU A 454 -7.25 28.63 1.93
N ASP A 455 -5.96 28.85 1.71
CA ASP A 455 -5.38 29.19 0.41
C ASP A 455 -5.15 27.97 -0.51
N GLY A 456 -5.54 26.76 -0.07
CA GLY A 456 -5.36 25.52 -0.81
C GLY A 456 -3.94 24.96 -0.78
N ILE A 457 -3.08 25.45 0.12
CA ILE A 457 -1.74 24.88 0.33
C ILE A 457 -1.84 23.62 1.21
N VAL A 458 -1.15 22.56 0.78
CA VAL A 458 -1.01 21.33 1.55
C VAL A 458 -0.02 21.56 2.68
N THR A 459 -0.50 21.57 3.92
CA THR A 459 0.37 21.68 5.10
C THR A 459 0.99 20.35 5.47
N ARG A 460 0.25 19.26 5.27
CA ARG A 460 0.68 17.91 5.57
C ARG A 460 0.01 16.92 4.61
N CYS A 461 0.76 15.94 4.14
CA CYS A 461 0.24 14.79 3.40
C CYS A 461 0.96 13.54 3.90
N HIS A 462 0.19 12.51 4.23
CA HIS A 462 0.71 11.20 4.64
C HIS A 462 0.12 10.11 3.74
N PRO A 463 0.87 9.59 2.76
CA PRO A 463 0.52 8.40 2.02
C PRO A 463 1.01 7.15 2.77
N ARG A 464 0.15 6.15 2.96
CA ARG A 464 0.53 4.83 3.48
C ARG A 464 0.32 3.80 2.38
N ASP A 465 1.42 3.27 1.84
CA ASP A 465 1.42 2.15 0.88
C ASP A 465 1.09 0.83 1.60
N PRO A 466 0.38 -0.13 0.96
CA PRO A 466 0.07 -1.42 1.57
C PRO A 466 1.30 -2.22 1.99
N SER A 467 2.46 -1.96 1.40
CA SER A 467 3.73 -2.62 1.72
C SER A 467 4.17 -2.41 3.17
N TRP A 468 3.72 -1.35 3.86
CA TRP A 468 3.98 -1.16 5.30
C TRP A 468 3.52 -2.34 6.15
N PHE A 469 2.41 -2.96 5.78
CA PHE A 469 1.84 -4.11 6.49
C PHE A 469 2.29 -5.46 5.91
N GLN A 470 2.79 -5.46 4.67
CA GLN A 470 3.19 -6.68 3.98
C GLN A 470 4.66 -7.05 4.22
N TRP A 471 5.57 -6.07 4.31
CA TRP A 471 6.99 -6.31 4.58
C TRP A 471 7.25 -7.16 5.84
N PRO A 472 6.62 -6.89 7.01
CA PRO A 472 6.78 -7.75 8.18
C PRO A 472 6.29 -9.19 7.95
N LEU A 473 5.27 -9.37 7.13
CA LEU A 473 4.76 -10.70 6.80
C LEU A 473 5.70 -11.49 5.92
N LEU A 474 6.51 -10.84 5.08
CA LEU A 474 7.55 -11.51 4.30
C LEU A 474 8.64 -12.09 5.23
N GLU A 475 8.97 -11.41 6.33
CA GLU A 475 9.90 -11.96 7.33
C GLU A 475 9.38 -13.28 7.90
N ALA A 476 8.09 -13.33 8.26
CA ALA A 476 7.47 -14.55 8.77
C ALA A 476 7.28 -15.61 7.69
N ALA A 477 6.96 -15.22 6.46
CA ALA A 477 6.69 -16.15 5.37
C ALA A 477 7.89 -17.00 4.97
N ILE A 478 9.12 -16.47 5.10
CA ILE A 478 10.33 -17.19 4.70
C ILE A 478 10.86 -18.14 5.79
N GLU A 479 10.40 -18.01 7.03
CA GLU A 479 10.80 -18.91 8.12
C GLU A 479 10.44 -20.37 7.77
N GLY A 480 11.36 -21.29 8.03
CA GLY A 480 11.22 -22.71 7.69
C GLY A 480 11.43 -23.07 6.22
N ASN A 481 11.55 -22.09 5.32
CA ASN A 481 11.94 -22.32 3.92
C ASN A 481 13.46 -22.26 3.79
N ILE A 482 14.02 -22.62 2.63
CA ILE A 482 15.44 -22.46 2.36
C ILE A 482 15.74 -21.07 1.83
N VAL A 483 16.97 -20.59 2.03
CA VAL A 483 17.39 -19.25 1.55
C VAL A 483 17.17 -19.08 0.04
N ALA A 484 17.33 -20.16 -0.74
CA ALA A 484 17.13 -20.14 -2.19
C ALA A 484 15.66 -19.86 -2.62
N ASP A 485 14.68 -20.02 -1.71
CA ASP A 485 13.28 -19.70 -1.98
C ASP A 485 12.95 -18.23 -1.75
N PHE A 486 13.87 -17.46 -1.14
CA PHE A 486 13.61 -16.06 -0.82
C PHE A 486 13.29 -15.19 -2.04
N PRO A 487 14.01 -15.24 -3.17
CA PRO A 487 13.66 -14.45 -4.35
C PRO A 487 12.22 -14.70 -4.81
N LEU A 488 11.82 -15.96 -4.89
CA LEU A 488 10.47 -16.39 -5.27
C LEU A 488 9.41 -15.87 -4.26
N CYS A 489 9.68 -16.05 -2.96
CA CYS A 489 8.81 -15.58 -1.90
C CYS A 489 8.68 -14.05 -1.95
N ASN A 490 9.79 -13.31 -2.01
CA ASN A 490 9.82 -11.84 -2.10
C ASN A 490 9.07 -11.35 -3.34
N LYS A 491 9.32 -11.94 -4.53
CA LYS A 491 8.61 -11.57 -5.75
C LYS A 491 7.10 -11.82 -5.64
N SER A 492 6.67 -12.87 -4.95
CA SER A 492 5.25 -13.16 -4.76
C SER A 492 4.52 -12.12 -3.90
N PHE A 493 5.22 -11.47 -2.96
CA PHE A 493 4.72 -10.31 -2.23
C PHE A 493 4.74 -9.05 -3.08
N ASN A 494 5.78 -8.85 -3.86
CA ASN A 494 6.02 -7.67 -4.69
C ASN A 494 5.83 -6.36 -3.92
N CYS A 495 6.33 -6.29 -2.68
CA CYS A 495 6.27 -5.08 -1.87
C CYS A 495 7.02 -3.93 -2.55
N SER A 496 6.48 -2.71 -2.47
CA SER A 496 7.16 -1.50 -2.93
C SER A 496 8.18 -1.04 -1.90
N TYR A 497 9.44 -0.92 -2.30
CA TYR A 497 10.48 -0.26 -1.52
C TYR A 497 10.21 1.25 -1.47
N SER A 498 10.02 1.85 -2.63
CA SER A 498 9.75 3.27 -2.81
C SER A 498 8.47 3.73 -2.12
N GLY A 499 7.39 2.96 -2.19
CA GLY A 499 6.12 3.25 -1.51
C GLY A 499 6.20 3.09 0.00
N HIS A 500 7.09 2.22 0.49
CA HIS A 500 7.37 2.04 1.91
C HIS A 500 8.28 3.14 2.44
N ASP A 501 9.38 3.43 1.76
CA ASP A 501 10.42 4.32 2.27
C ASP A 501 10.03 5.81 2.19
N LEU A 502 9.14 6.21 1.23
CA LEU A 502 8.67 7.59 1.00
C LEU A 502 9.82 8.64 0.78
#